data_103adbb871a79646b92f8f2e906df01a
#
_entry.id   103adbb871a79646b92f8f2e906df01a
#
_cell.length_a   1.000
_cell.length_b   1.000
_cell.length_c   1.000
_cell.angle_alpha   90.00
_cell.angle_beta   90.00
_cell.angle_gamma   90.00
#
_symmetry.space_group_name_H-M   'P 1'
#
loop_
_entity.id
_entity.type
_entity.pdbx_description
1 polymer ?
#
loop_
_entity_poly.entity_id
_entity_poly.type
_entity_poly.pdbx_seq_one_letter_code
_entity_poly.pdbx_strand_id
1 'polypeptide(L)'
;MPYRRLSALIAATTLAACAPGASDYEDPFVATGEVIALSGGQAGPAAACLTCHGIDGEGDGVETPRLAGLDEGYMLKQLNDYGAGLRPHDQMAPIARRLSDADRARVARYYARMPARAAAPAVPPRAALIAEGRALYHQGLPGQVVATCAACHGADGQGVGSANPQLTGQPPAYLAAQLRLWKNRDRRNDPLDAMGAVARPLSDRQIEAVSAYAASLPHPSPE
;
A
#
# COMPACT_ATOMS: atom_id res chain seq x y z
N MET A 1 -51.81 1.33 -70.98
CA MET A 1 -51.89 0.51 -69.69
C MET A 1 -50.74 0.94 -68.81
N PRO A 2 -50.98 1.59 -67.62
CA PRO A 2 -49.90 1.98 -66.76
C PRO A 2 -49.71 0.97 -65.67
N TYR A 3 -48.44 0.51 -65.47
CA TYR A 3 -48.05 -0.42 -64.43
C TYR A 3 -47.97 0.36 -63.11
N ARG A 4 -48.80 -0.01 -62.12
CA ARG A 4 -48.71 0.43 -60.70
C ARG A 4 -47.55 -0.29 -60.08
N ARG A 5 -46.50 0.48 -59.62
CA ARG A 5 -45.46 -0.02 -58.74
C ARG A 5 -46.00 -0.07 -57.30
N LEU A 6 -46.13 -1.28 -56.78
CA LEU A 6 -46.32 -1.46 -55.30
C LEU A 6 -44.98 -1.23 -54.59
N SER A 7 -44.91 -0.19 -53.81
CA SER A 7 -43.78 0.02 -52.88
C SER A 7 -44.09 -0.75 -51.57
N ALA A 8 -43.31 -1.81 -51.32
CA ALA A 8 -43.38 -2.52 -50.06
C ALA A 8 -42.58 -1.74 -49.01
N LEU A 9 -43.27 -1.21 -48.01
CA LEU A 9 -42.62 -0.68 -46.80
C LEU A 9 -42.12 -1.84 -45.93
N ILE A 10 -40.82 -2.01 -45.82
CA ILE A 10 -40.18 -2.89 -44.82
C ILE A 10 -40.11 -2.12 -43.53
N ALA A 11 -40.94 -2.48 -42.54
CA ALA A 11 -40.83 -1.99 -41.19
C ALA A 11 -39.67 -2.71 -40.50
N ALA A 12 -38.57 -1.98 -40.30
CA ALA A 12 -37.46 -2.46 -39.49
C ALA A 12 -37.84 -2.38 -37.99
N THR A 13 -38.16 -3.53 -37.42
CA THR A 13 -38.31 -3.67 -35.97
C THR A 13 -36.92 -3.68 -35.32
N THR A 14 -36.52 -2.59 -34.69
CA THR A 14 -35.33 -2.56 -33.84
C THR A 14 -35.61 -3.35 -32.54
N LEU A 15 -35.03 -4.55 -32.44
CA LEU A 15 -34.92 -5.23 -31.16
C LEU A 15 -33.97 -4.41 -30.28
N ALA A 16 -34.52 -3.71 -29.29
CA ALA A 16 -33.76 -3.18 -28.21
C ALA A 16 -33.21 -4.36 -27.40
N ALA A 17 -31.94 -4.72 -27.64
CA ALA A 17 -31.23 -5.64 -26.77
C ALA A 17 -31.12 -4.98 -25.38
N CYS A 18 -31.83 -5.52 -24.38
CA CYS A 18 -31.57 -5.25 -23.01
C CYS A 18 -30.12 -5.70 -22.74
N ALA A 19 -29.19 -4.74 -22.73
CA ALA A 19 -27.88 -5.01 -22.13
C ALA A 19 -28.17 -5.36 -20.66
N PRO A 20 -27.70 -6.51 -20.15
CA PRO A 20 -27.76 -6.75 -18.72
C PRO A 20 -26.99 -5.63 -18.06
N GLY A 21 -27.68 -4.80 -17.27
CA GLY A 21 -27.01 -3.88 -16.37
C GLY A 21 -25.99 -4.70 -15.60
N ALA A 22 -24.78 -4.18 -15.46
CA ALA A 22 -23.80 -4.77 -14.56
C ALA A 22 -24.48 -4.89 -13.20
N SER A 23 -24.94 -6.11 -12.88
CA SER A 23 -25.50 -6.39 -11.56
C SER A 23 -24.34 -6.26 -10.58
N ASP A 24 -24.50 -5.45 -9.53
CA ASP A 24 -23.63 -5.45 -8.34
C ASP A 24 -23.75 -6.78 -7.56
N TYR A 25 -24.06 -7.86 -8.26
CA TYR A 25 -24.13 -9.19 -7.70
C TYR A 25 -22.68 -9.67 -7.51
N GLU A 26 -22.19 -9.50 -6.30
CA GLU A 26 -20.94 -10.13 -5.88
C GLU A 26 -21.20 -11.66 -5.87
N ASP A 27 -20.49 -12.37 -6.73
CA ASP A 27 -20.54 -13.83 -6.77
C ASP A 27 -20.18 -14.34 -5.36
N PRO A 28 -21.09 -15.04 -4.65
CA PRO A 28 -20.84 -15.52 -3.29
C PRO A 28 -19.70 -16.54 -3.22
N PHE A 29 -19.24 -17.04 -4.33
CA PHE A 29 -18.08 -17.94 -4.43
C PHE A 29 -16.76 -17.21 -4.67
N VAL A 30 -16.80 -15.89 -4.89
CA VAL A 30 -15.58 -15.08 -4.99
C VAL A 30 -15.15 -14.68 -3.60
N ALA A 31 -13.92 -15.03 -3.23
CA ALA A 31 -13.35 -14.67 -1.93
C ALA A 31 -13.31 -13.15 -1.77
N THR A 32 -13.94 -12.63 -0.72
CA THR A 32 -13.83 -11.20 -0.34
C THR A 32 -12.43 -10.86 0.11
N GLY A 33 -12.08 -9.56 0.17
CA GLY A 33 -10.79 -9.14 0.72
C GLY A 33 -10.57 -9.61 2.15
N GLU A 34 -11.63 -9.67 2.96
CA GLU A 34 -11.60 -10.22 4.31
C GLU A 34 -11.28 -11.71 4.32
N VAL A 35 -11.97 -12.51 3.51
CA VAL A 35 -11.71 -13.95 3.41
C VAL A 35 -10.25 -14.20 2.98
N ILE A 36 -9.74 -13.43 2.04
CA ILE A 36 -8.33 -13.54 1.60
C ILE A 36 -7.39 -13.18 2.77
N ALA A 37 -7.66 -12.09 3.48
CA ALA A 37 -6.84 -11.65 4.61
C ALA A 37 -6.79 -12.70 5.73
N LEU A 38 -7.93 -13.34 6.03
CA LEU A 38 -8.08 -14.29 7.14
C LEU A 38 -7.66 -15.72 6.81
N SER A 39 -7.81 -16.16 5.56
CA SER A 39 -7.60 -17.56 5.17
C SER A 39 -6.62 -17.78 4.01
N GLY A 40 -6.18 -16.70 3.36
CA GLY A 40 -5.39 -16.75 2.12
C GLY A 40 -6.22 -17.00 0.86
N GLY A 41 -7.54 -17.16 0.96
CA GLY A 41 -8.42 -17.42 -0.18
C GLY A 41 -7.95 -18.60 -1.04
N GLN A 42 -7.95 -18.44 -2.34
CA GLN A 42 -7.47 -19.45 -3.31
C GLN A 42 -5.95 -19.75 -3.17
N ALA A 43 -5.18 -18.81 -2.62
CA ALA A 43 -3.74 -18.99 -2.41
C ALA A 43 -3.42 -19.90 -1.21
N GLY A 44 -4.43 -20.25 -0.41
CA GLY A 44 -4.37 -21.16 0.72
C GLY A 44 -3.84 -20.52 2.01
N PRO A 45 -3.94 -21.23 3.15
CA PRO A 45 -3.71 -20.67 4.48
C PRO A 45 -2.28 -20.15 4.70
N ALA A 46 -1.29 -20.62 3.95
CA ALA A 46 0.06 -20.07 4.00
C ALA A 46 0.18 -18.64 3.44
N ALA A 47 -0.87 -18.14 2.78
CA ALA A 47 -0.96 -16.77 2.28
C ALA A 47 -1.89 -15.89 3.14
N ALA A 48 -2.38 -16.37 4.28
CA ALA A 48 -3.23 -15.62 5.19
C ALA A 48 -2.44 -14.44 5.80
N CYS A 49 -2.89 -13.22 5.50
CA CYS A 49 -2.18 -11.99 5.87
C CYS A 49 -2.15 -11.79 7.40
N LEU A 50 -3.26 -12.15 8.08
CA LEU A 50 -3.40 -12.00 9.53
C LEU A 50 -2.30 -12.70 10.32
N THR A 51 -1.71 -13.78 9.79
CA THR A 51 -0.69 -14.58 10.50
C THR A 51 0.53 -13.74 10.89
N CYS A 52 0.89 -12.74 10.07
CA CYS A 52 2.01 -11.85 10.33
C CYS A 52 1.55 -10.42 10.63
N HIS A 53 0.54 -9.93 9.87
CA HIS A 53 0.11 -8.53 9.97
C HIS A 53 -0.93 -8.25 11.07
N GLY A 54 -1.35 -9.29 11.82
CA GLY A 54 -2.37 -9.18 12.86
C GLY A 54 -3.80 -9.20 12.32
N ILE A 55 -4.76 -9.48 13.22
CA ILE A 55 -6.19 -9.60 12.86
C ILE A 55 -6.79 -8.25 12.44
N ASP A 56 -6.34 -7.17 13.08
CA ASP A 56 -6.73 -5.80 12.81
C ASP A 56 -5.77 -5.11 11.81
N GLY A 57 -4.84 -5.85 11.21
CA GLY A 57 -3.84 -5.32 10.28
C GLY A 57 -2.85 -4.35 10.93
N GLU A 58 -2.65 -4.47 12.25
CA GLU A 58 -1.87 -3.56 13.08
C GLU A 58 -0.35 -3.75 12.96
N GLY A 59 0.08 -4.90 12.39
CA GLY A 59 1.48 -5.34 12.39
C GLY A 59 1.91 -5.93 13.73
N ASP A 60 3.23 -6.15 13.89
CA ASP A 60 3.80 -6.77 15.10
C ASP A 60 4.51 -5.76 16.03
N GLY A 61 4.54 -4.49 15.65
CA GLY A 61 5.26 -3.43 16.40
C GLY A 61 6.79 -3.50 16.28
N VAL A 62 7.33 -4.44 15.50
CA VAL A 62 8.77 -4.64 15.29
C VAL A 62 9.13 -4.49 13.81
N GLU A 63 8.96 -5.53 12.99
CA GLU A 63 9.39 -5.55 11.59
C GLU A 63 8.24 -5.77 10.61
N THR A 64 7.13 -6.33 11.06
CA THR A 64 5.95 -6.53 10.21
C THR A 64 5.13 -5.25 10.14
N PRO A 65 4.94 -4.66 8.97
CA PRO A 65 4.25 -3.39 8.86
C PRO A 65 2.77 -3.48 9.15
N ARG A 66 2.21 -2.38 9.69
CA ARG A 66 0.79 -2.13 9.71
C ARG A 66 0.27 -2.02 8.27
N LEU A 67 -0.88 -2.63 8.01
CA LEU A 67 -1.62 -2.54 6.74
C LEU A 67 -2.89 -1.69 6.90
N ALA A 68 -3.55 -1.78 8.05
CA ALA A 68 -4.81 -1.08 8.33
C ALA A 68 -4.73 0.43 8.06
N GLY A 69 -5.64 0.95 7.27
CA GLY A 69 -5.74 2.37 6.92
C GLY A 69 -4.65 2.90 5.98
N LEU A 70 -3.82 2.05 5.39
CA LEU A 70 -2.91 2.47 4.32
C LEU A 70 -3.68 2.70 3.02
N ASP A 71 -3.14 3.56 2.16
CA ASP A 71 -3.72 3.82 0.84
C ASP A 71 -3.84 2.54 -0.01
N GLU A 72 -5.03 2.32 -0.60
CA GLU A 72 -5.35 1.13 -1.42
C GLU A 72 -4.38 0.98 -2.59
N GLY A 73 -4.14 2.09 -3.32
CA GLY A 73 -3.28 2.08 -4.50
C GLY A 73 -1.82 1.80 -4.15
N TYR A 74 -1.35 2.32 -3.00
CA TYR A 74 -0.02 1.99 -2.50
C TYR A 74 0.11 0.49 -2.19
N MET A 75 -0.83 -0.07 -1.44
CA MET A 75 -0.79 -1.50 -1.08
C MET A 75 -0.89 -2.40 -2.31
N LEU A 76 -1.80 -2.09 -3.25
CA LEU A 76 -1.93 -2.83 -4.50
C LEU A 76 -0.63 -2.79 -5.30
N LYS A 77 -0.01 -1.60 -5.43
CA LYS A 77 1.30 -1.48 -6.07
C LYS A 77 2.35 -2.35 -5.39
N GLN A 78 2.43 -2.35 -4.06
CA GLN A 78 3.42 -3.17 -3.35
C GLN A 78 3.19 -4.67 -3.58
N LEU A 79 1.94 -5.14 -3.54
CA LEU A 79 1.62 -6.54 -3.82
C LEU A 79 1.99 -6.93 -5.26
N ASN A 80 1.72 -6.06 -6.23
CA ASN A 80 2.11 -6.29 -7.62
C ASN A 80 3.64 -6.32 -7.77
N ASP A 81 4.35 -5.40 -7.14
CA ASP A 81 5.81 -5.33 -7.19
C ASP A 81 6.48 -6.56 -6.54
N TYR A 82 5.93 -7.06 -5.42
CA TYR A 82 6.36 -8.33 -4.83
C TYR A 82 6.12 -9.52 -5.78
N GLY A 83 4.93 -9.60 -6.38
CA GLY A 83 4.58 -10.65 -7.32
C GLY A 83 5.45 -10.66 -8.56
N ALA A 84 5.77 -9.49 -9.11
CA ALA A 84 6.62 -9.30 -10.27
C ALA A 84 8.13 -9.36 -9.96
N GLY A 85 8.54 -9.45 -8.69
CA GLY A 85 9.95 -9.45 -8.27
C GLY A 85 10.63 -8.07 -8.31
N LEU A 86 9.88 -6.99 -8.53
CA LEU A 86 10.39 -5.62 -8.52
C LEU A 86 10.71 -5.12 -7.10
N ARG A 87 10.05 -5.72 -6.09
CA ARG A 87 10.33 -5.56 -4.67
C ARG A 87 10.73 -6.91 -4.09
N PRO A 88 12.01 -7.25 -4.01
CA PRO A 88 12.46 -8.52 -3.44
C PRO A 88 12.10 -8.64 -1.97
N HIS A 89 11.56 -9.80 -1.56
CA HIS A 89 11.28 -10.12 -0.16
C HIS A 89 10.97 -11.62 -0.02
N ASP A 90 11.68 -12.30 0.87
CA ASP A 90 11.61 -13.75 0.99
C ASP A 90 10.23 -14.31 1.34
N GLN A 91 9.47 -13.57 2.17
CA GLN A 91 8.13 -13.97 2.59
C GLN A 91 7.04 -13.39 1.67
N MET A 92 7.06 -12.07 1.40
CA MET A 92 5.99 -11.42 0.67
C MET A 92 5.95 -11.76 -0.82
N ALA A 93 7.10 -11.98 -1.46
CA ALA A 93 7.13 -12.28 -2.89
C ALA A 93 6.44 -13.63 -3.22
N PRO A 94 6.70 -14.75 -2.52
CA PRO A 94 5.96 -16.00 -2.77
C PRO A 94 4.46 -15.89 -2.43
N ILE A 95 4.06 -15.14 -1.40
CA ILE A 95 2.65 -14.90 -1.06
C ILE A 95 1.98 -14.12 -2.20
N ALA A 96 2.54 -13.00 -2.61
CA ALA A 96 1.98 -12.16 -3.67
C ALA A 96 1.86 -12.88 -5.01
N ARG A 97 2.80 -13.78 -5.35
CA ARG A 97 2.71 -14.60 -6.58
C ARG A 97 1.57 -15.60 -6.58
N ARG A 98 1.09 -16.04 -5.41
CA ARG A 98 -0.05 -16.96 -5.31
C ARG A 98 -1.41 -16.25 -5.43
N LEU A 99 -1.45 -14.94 -5.18
CA LEU A 99 -2.67 -14.15 -5.30
C LEU A 99 -2.88 -13.74 -6.77
N SER A 100 -4.12 -13.87 -7.25
CA SER A 100 -4.51 -13.25 -8.52
C SER A 100 -4.47 -11.73 -8.43
N ASP A 101 -4.45 -11.04 -9.58
CA ASP A 101 -4.52 -9.57 -9.60
C ASP A 101 -5.79 -9.04 -8.94
N ALA A 102 -6.92 -9.74 -9.13
CA ALA A 102 -8.18 -9.42 -8.48
C ALA A 102 -8.11 -9.60 -6.95
N ASP A 103 -7.45 -10.66 -6.46
CA ASP A 103 -7.30 -10.89 -5.03
C ASP A 103 -6.37 -9.87 -4.37
N ARG A 104 -5.29 -9.46 -5.05
CA ARG A 104 -4.44 -8.36 -4.59
C ARG A 104 -5.23 -7.06 -4.44
N ALA A 105 -6.10 -6.74 -5.41
CA ALA A 105 -6.94 -5.55 -5.33
C ALA A 105 -7.98 -5.65 -4.20
N ARG A 106 -8.63 -6.81 -4.02
CA ARG A 106 -9.61 -7.02 -2.95
C ARG A 106 -9.00 -6.90 -1.56
N VAL A 107 -7.85 -7.53 -1.33
CA VAL A 107 -7.20 -7.48 -0.01
C VAL A 107 -6.59 -6.10 0.27
N ALA A 108 -6.06 -5.39 -0.72
CA ALA A 108 -5.61 -4.02 -0.57
C ALA A 108 -6.77 -3.09 -0.15
N ARG A 109 -7.91 -3.21 -0.83
CA ARG A 109 -9.14 -2.46 -0.48
C ARG A 109 -9.65 -2.80 0.92
N TYR A 110 -9.61 -4.05 1.34
CA TYR A 110 -10.03 -4.47 2.66
C TYR A 110 -9.24 -3.75 3.76
N TYR A 111 -7.90 -3.82 3.70
CA TYR A 111 -7.06 -3.16 4.69
C TYR A 111 -7.13 -1.63 4.63
N ALA A 112 -7.32 -1.04 3.45
CA ALA A 112 -7.45 0.41 3.31
C ALA A 112 -8.70 0.97 4.03
N ARG A 113 -9.76 0.17 4.14
CA ARG A 113 -11.00 0.54 4.84
C ARG A 113 -10.97 0.26 6.34
N MET A 114 -9.97 -0.45 6.82
CA MET A 114 -9.85 -0.71 8.26
C MET A 114 -9.42 0.57 9.00
N PRO A 115 -9.91 0.78 10.23
CA PRO A 115 -9.40 1.86 11.07
C PRO A 115 -7.89 1.73 11.24
N ALA A 116 -7.16 2.83 11.09
CA ALA A 116 -5.71 2.84 11.25
C ALA A 116 -5.36 2.56 12.72
N ARG A 117 -5.06 1.32 13.03
CA ARG A 117 -4.52 0.87 14.31
C ARG A 117 -3.08 0.44 14.10
N ALA A 118 -2.22 0.72 15.07
CA ALA A 118 -0.84 0.28 15.05
C ALA A 118 -0.55 -0.52 16.32
N ALA A 119 0.24 -1.57 16.19
CA ALA A 119 0.82 -2.22 17.35
C ALA A 119 1.75 -1.22 18.07
N ALA A 120 1.74 -1.24 19.40
CA ALA A 120 2.70 -0.45 20.15
C ALA A 120 4.13 -0.91 19.81
N PRO A 121 5.10 0.04 19.66
CA PRO A 121 6.47 -0.35 19.41
C PRO A 121 6.99 -1.19 20.60
N ALA A 122 7.64 -2.30 20.28
CA ALA A 122 8.16 -3.22 21.29
C ALA A 122 9.19 -2.55 22.22
N VAL A 123 9.92 -1.56 21.70
CA VAL A 123 10.86 -0.73 22.46
C VAL A 123 10.58 0.74 22.17
N PRO A 124 10.23 1.55 23.19
CA PRO A 124 10.03 2.98 23.00
C PRO A 124 11.33 3.67 22.53
N PRO A 125 11.25 4.54 21.51
CA PRO A 125 12.41 5.27 21.01
C PRO A 125 12.98 6.24 22.07
N ARG A 126 14.30 6.40 22.07
CA ARG A 126 14.96 7.37 22.96
C ARG A 126 14.62 8.81 22.53
N ALA A 127 14.36 9.71 23.50
CA ALA A 127 14.01 11.10 23.23
C ALA A 127 15.06 11.83 22.34
N ALA A 128 16.35 11.56 22.54
CA ALA A 128 17.42 12.14 21.73
C ALA A 128 17.33 11.73 20.23
N LEU A 129 16.94 10.48 19.94
CA LEU A 129 16.71 10.02 18.56
C LEU A 129 15.49 10.70 17.94
N ILE A 130 14.43 10.89 18.70
CA ILE A 130 13.24 11.60 18.25
C ILE A 130 13.56 13.05 17.86
N ALA A 131 14.36 13.78 18.67
CA ALA A 131 14.75 15.16 18.38
C ALA A 131 15.61 15.25 17.10
N GLU A 132 16.59 14.37 16.93
CA GLU A 132 17.41 14.28 15.72
C GLU A 132 16.55 13.92 14.49
N GLY A 133 15.68 12.93 14.64
CA GLY A 133 14.78 12.48 13.58
C GLY A 133 13.81 13.57 13.12
N ARG A 134 13.30 14.38 14.06
CA ARG A 134 12.44 15.52 13.74
C ARG A 134 13.14 16.53 12.84
N ALA A 135 14.38 16.88 13.17
CA ALA A 135 15.15 17.82 12.35
C ALA A 135 15.36 17.25 10.93
N LEU A 136 15.75 15.98 10.79
CA LEU A 136 15.92 15.33 9.49
C LEU A 136 14.61 15.26 8.71
N TYR A 137 13.52 14.92 9.36
CA TYR A 137 12.21 14.75 8.72
C TYR A 137 11.71 16.04 8.06
N HIS A 138 11.85 17.19 8.77
CA HIS A 138 11.32 18.48 8.34
C HIS A 138 12.33 19.37 7.62
N GLN A 139 13.61 19.23 7.90
CA GLN A 139 14.67 20.12 7.40
C GLN A 139 15.63 19.42 6.42
N GLY A 140 15.62 18.07 6.40
CA GLY A 140 16.52 17.30 5.56
C GLY A 140 17.96 17.27 6.11
N LEU A 141 18.89 16.92 5.24
CA LEU A 141 20.32 16.85 5.57
C LEU A 141 20.97 18.23 5.38
N PRO A 142 21.67 18.77 6.39
CA PRO A 142 22.38 20.03 6.26
C PRO A 142 23.38 20.00 5.09
N GLY A 143 23.33 21.03 4.25
CA GLY A 143 24.27 21.17 3.11
C GLY A 143 24.01 20.24 1.93
N GLN A 144 22.92 19.47 1.91
CA GLN A 144 22.54 18.61 0.79
C GLN A 144 21.19 19.01 0.22
N VAL A 145 21.09 18.98 -1.11
CA VAL A 145 19.82 19.21 -1.83
C VAL A 145 19.08 17.88 -1.93
N VAL A 146 18.51 17.44 -0.81
CA VAL A 146 17.67 16.24 -0.75
C VAL A 146 16.29 16.66 -0.24
N ALA A 147 15.23 16.14 -0.87
CA ALA A 147 13.88 16.40 -0.43
C ALA A 147 13.68 15.94 1.02
N THR A 148 12.98 16.76 1.83
CA THR A 148 12.62 16.38 3.19
C THR A 148 11.54 15.29 3.17
N CYS A 149 11.49 14.46 4.20
CA CYS A 149 10.45 13.43 4.30
C CYS A 149 9.05 14.04 4.31
N ALA A 150 8.91 15.16 5.02
CA ALA A 150 7.66 15.91 5.13
C ALA A 150 7.13 16.42 3.77
N ALA A 151 8.02 16.75 2.83
CA ALA A 151 7.62 17.27 1.51
C ALA A 151 6.77 16.25 0.70
N CYS A 152 7.03 14.96 0.88
CA CYS A 152 6.31 13.90 0.17
C CYS A 152 5.33 13.14 1.09
N HIS A 153 5.77 12.80 2.31
CA HIS A 153 4.96 12.00 3.24
C HIS A 153 4.03 12.82 4.13
N GLY A 154 4.01 14.16 3.97
CA GLY A 154 3.22 15.07 4.80
C GLY A 154 3.92 15.46 6.10
N ALA A 155 3.55 16.62 6.64
CA ALA A 155 4.17 17.17 7.84
C ALA A 155 3.97 16.26 9.08
N ASP A 156 2.82 15.60 9.15
CA ASP A 156 2.46 14.67 10.21
C ASP A 156 2.63 13.21 9.80
N GLY A 157 3.30 12.92 8.69
CA GLY A 157 3.53 11.57 8.19
C GLY A 157 2.27 10.85 7.72
N GLN A 158 1.22 11.60 7.43
CA GLN A 158 -0.09 11.08 7.02
C GLN A 158 -0.12 10.47 5.62
N GLY A 159 0.94 10.69 4.83
CA GLY A 159 1.00 10.28 3.44
C GLY A 159 0.27 11.24 2.50
N VAL A 160 0.57 11.15 1.20
CA VAL A 160 -0.09 11.92 0.13
C VAL A 160 -0.30 11.01 -1.08
N GLY A 161 -1.50 10.49 -1.24
CA GLY A 161 -1.86 9.59 -2.35
C GLY A 161 -1.06 8.28 -2.37
N SER A 162 -1.21 7.52 -3.44
CA SER A 162 -0.66 6.16 -3.55
C SER A 162 0.87 6.10 -3.73
N ALA A 163 1.51 7.21 -4.10
CA ALA A 163 2.96 7.25 -4.27
C ALA A 163 3.73 7.49 -2.96
N ASN A 164 3.14 8.23 -2.03
CA ASN A 164 3.78 8.67 -0.79
C ASN A 164 3.01 8.13 0.41
N PRO A 165 3.31 6.90 0.87
CA PRO A 165 2.52 6.24 1.90
C PRO A 165 2.61 6.93 3.25
N GLN A 166 1.59 6.68 4.07
CA GLN A 166 1.57 7.03 5.48
C GLN A 166 2.71 6.33 6.23
N LEU A 167 3.45 7.08 7.04
CA LEU A 167 4.56 6.60 7.87
C LEU A 167 4.18 6.47 9.35
N THR A 168 3.18 7.24 9.80
CA THR A 168 2.71 7.20 11.20
C THR A 168 2.22 5.81 11.56
N GLY A 169 2.55 5.36 12.78
CA GLY A 169 2.15 4.06 13.27
C GLY A 169 2.79 2.85 12.56
N GLN A 170 3.76 3.06 11.68
CA GLN A 170 4.59 1.98 11.20
C GLN A 170 5.67 1.65 12.24
N PRO A 171 6.07 0.38 12.40
CA PRO A 171 7.16 0.03 13.29
C PRO A 171 8.45 0.76 12.91
N PRO A 172 9.17 1.37 13.87
CA PRO A 172 10.42 2.09 13.57
C PRO A 172 11.46 1.22 12.88
N ALA A 173 11.60 -0.03 13.30
CA ALA A 173 12.56 -0.97 12.70
C ALA A 173 12.18 -1.32 11.26
N TYR A 174 10.87 -1.48 10.97
CA TYR A 174 10.40 -1.64 9.58
C TYR A 174 10.78 -0.44 8.71
N LEU A 175 10.51 0.80 9.16
CA LEU A 175 10.87 2.01 8.42
C LEU A 175 12.39 2.08 8.18
N ALA A 176 13.19 1.80 9.22
CA ALA A 176 14.65 1.78 9.11
C ALA A 176 15.14 0.71 8.12
N ALA A 177 14.55 -0.49 8.15
CA ALA A 177 14.86 -1.55 7.21
C ALA A 177 14.56 -1.13 5.75
N GLN A 178 13.42 -0.48 5.50
CA GLN A 178 13.09 0.00 4.16
C GLN A 178 14.10 1.04 3.66
N LEU A 179 14.49 2.00 4.51
CA LEU A 179 15.51 2.99 4.14
C LEU A 179 16.87 2.34 3.83
N ARG A 180 17.29 1.33 4.61
CA ARG A 180 18.51 0.56 4.33
C ARG A 180 18.45 -0.19 3.01
N LEU A 181 17.30 -0.81 2.69
CA LEU A 181 17.11 -1.49 1.41
C LEU A 181 17.23 -0.53 0.22
N TRP A 182 16.67 0.68 0.29
CA TRP A 182 16.87 1.71 -0.74
C TRP A 182 18.30 2.23 -0.78
N LYS A 183 18.93 2.47 0.37
CA LYS A 183 20.33 2.90 0.47
C LYS A 183 21.26 1.92 -0.23
N ASN A 184 21.06 0.62 0.00
CA ASN A 184 21.87 -0.45 -0.54
C ASN A 184 21.46 -0.86 -1.99
N ARG A 185 20.40 -0.26 -2.53
CA ARG A 185 19.82 -0.61 -3.83
C ARG A 185 19.20 -2.01 -3.91
N ASP A 186 18.86 -2.62 -2.77
CA ASP A 186 18.13 -3.88 -2.70
C ASP A 186 16.64 -3.67 -2.95
N ARG A 187 16.13 -2.45 -2.72
CA ARG A 187 14.78 -2.01 -3.08
C ARG A 187 14.87 -0.88 -4.11
N ARG A 188 14.19 -1.02 -5.26
CA ARG A 188 14.22 -0.08 -6.40
C ARG A 188 12.85 0.09 -7.06
N ASN A 189 11.79 -0.19 -6.36
CA ASN A 189 10.44 -0.15 -6.92
C ASN A 189 9.75 1.22 -6.78
N ASP A 190 10.48 2.24 -6.39
CA ASP A 190 10.04 3.63 -6.31
C ASP A 190 10.24 4.36 -7.66
N PRO A 191 9.32 5.22 -8.07
CA PRO A 191 9.45 5.99 -9.30
C PRO A 191 10.68 6.89 -9.25
N LEU A 192 11.44 6.91 -10.34
CA LEU A 192 12.61 7.79 -10.52
C LEU A 192 13.69 7.67 -9.43
N ASP A 193 13.76 6.55 -8.72
CA ASP A 193 14.72 6.34 -7.61
C ASP A 193 14.60 7.40 -6.50
N ALA A 194 13.39 7.94 -6.29
CA ALA A 194 13.14 9.04 -5.38
C ALA A 194 13.55 8.71 -3.94
N MET A 195 13.12 7.54 -3.43
CA MET A 195 13.48 7.09 -2.09
C MET A 195 14.95 6.68 -2.00
N GLY A 196 15.51 6.11 -3.07
CA GLY A 196 16.94 5.81 -3.17
C GLY A 196 17.79 7.08 -3.05
N ALA A 197 17.41 8.16 -3.73
CA ALA A 197 18.09 9.45 -3.64
C ALA A 197 18.08 10.03 -2.22
N VAL A 198 16.95 9.87 -1.50
CA VAL A 198 16.82 10.31 -0.10
C VAL A 198 17.62 9.42 0.86
N ALA A 199 17.60 8.09 0.66
CA ALA A 199 18.16 7.15 1.63
C ALA A 199 19.69 7.01 1.55
N ARG A 200 20.29 7.10 0.36
CA ARG A 200 21.72 6.91 0.18
C ARG A 200 22.64 7.81 1.01
N PRO A 201 22.37 9.11 1.16
CA PRO A 201 23.24 9.99 1.94
C PRO A 201 23.08 9.84 3.46
N LEU A 202 22.02 9.16 3.93
CA LEU A 202 21.78 8.99 5.37
C LEU A 202 22.79 8.02 5.99
N SER A 203 23.35 8.38 7.16
CA SER A 203 24.04 7.43 8.02
C SER A 203 23.06 6.47 8.70
N ASP A 204 23.53 5.34 9.23
CA ASP A 204 22.67 4.38 9.92
C ASP A 204 21.98 5.00 11.14
N ARG A 205 22.71 5.84 11.88
CA ARG A 205 22.14 6.60 13.00
C ARG A 205 21.02 7.55 12.54
N GLN A 206 21.19 8.22 11.41
CA GLN A 206 20.15 9.10 10.86
C GLN A 206 18.93 8.33 10.36
N ILE A 207 19.14 7.15 9.79
CA ILE A 207 18.05 6.22 9.43
C ILE A 207 17.26 5.82 10.67
N GLU A 208 17.93 5.43 11.75
CA GLU A 208 17.27 5.09 13.03
C GLU A 208 16.50 6.29 13.60
N ALA A 209 17.12 7.47 13.60
CA ALA A 209 16.51 8.68 14.16
C ALA A 209 15.26 9.09 13.39
N VAL A 210 15.34 9.18 12.04
CA VAL A 210 14.18 9.60 11.24
C VAL A 210 13.06 8.56 11.25
N SER A 211 13.39 7.28 11.31
CA SER A 211 12.40 6.20 11.42
C SER A 211 11.69 6.22 12.77
N ALA A 212 12.43 6.45 13.87
CA ALA A 212 11.87 6.58 15.18
C ALA A 212 10.92 7.79 15.27
N TYR A 213 11.31 8.93 14.71
CA TYR A 213 10.46 10.11 14.68
C TYR A 213 9.20 9.90 13.83
N ALA A 214 9.33 9.41 12.60
CA ALA A 214 8.19 9.18 11.72
C ALA A 214 7.16 8.21 12.33
N ALA A 215 7.63 7.17 13.01
CA ALA A 215 6.78 6.21 13.72
C ALA A 215 6.06 6.85 14.93
N SER A 216 6.63 7.89 15.54
CA SER A 216 6.07 8.58 16.73
C SER A 216 5.07 9.68 16.38
N LEU A 217 4.92 10.01 15.11
CA LEU A 217 3.96 11.03 14.68
C LEU A 217 2.52 10.59 14.98
N PRO A 218 1.64 11.53 15.35
CA PRO A 218 0.26 11.20 15.70
C PRO A 218 -0.46 10.59 14.52
N HIS A 219 -1.29 9.58 14.80
CA HIS A 219 -2.22 9.07 13.80
C HIS A 219 -3.24 10.14 13.45
N PRO A 220 -3.59 10.35 12.18
CA PRO A 220 -4.76 11.13 11.84
C PRO A 220 -5.97 10.45 12.53
N SER A 221 -6.71 11.23 13.31
CA SER A 221 -7.99 10.76 13.87
C SER A 221 -8.92 10.39 12.72
N PRO A 222 -9.66 9.28 12.78
CA PRO A 222 -10.72 9.04 11.82
C PRO A 222 -11.72 10.21 11.91
N GLU A 223 -11.97 10.89 10.78
CA GLU A 223 -13.07 11.85 10.63
C GLU A 223 -14.42 11.12 10.65
#